data_4b47cab684b680011d92f276bfa044cc
#
_entry.id   4b47cab684b680011d92f276bfa044cc
#
_cell.length_a   1.000
_cell.length_b   1.000
_cell.length_c   1.000
_cell.angle_alpha   90.00
_cell.angle_beta   90.00
_cell.angle_gamma   90.00
#
_symmetry.space_group_name_H-M   'P 1'
#
loop_
_entity.id
_entity.type
_entity.pdbx_description
1 polymer ?
#
loop_
_entity_poly.entity_id
_entity_poly.type
_entity_poly.pdbx_seq_one_letter_code
_entity_poly.pdbx_strand_id
1 'polypeptide(L)'
;GFIRVDWYTPDALPTWGDGRLFIQGTEGYLELRKYIDILGHEGKDHLMLVNQDRYERIDCTSVPITYFEQFLQDVRDRTELTMTHDHCFTVCRLALEAQEKAVQLG
;
A
#
# COMPACT_ATOMS: atom_id res chain seq x y z
N GLY A 1 -1.67 -12.23 -6.91
CA GLY A 1 -2.23 -11.19 -6.04
C GLY A 1 -3.73 -11.01 -6.29
N PHE A 2 -4.40 -10.47 -5.32
CA PHE A 2 -5.80 -10.07 -5.42
C PHE A 2 -5.89 -8.57 -5.07
N ILE A 3 -6.55 -7.79 -5.95
CA ILE A 3 -6.78 -6.36 -5.75
C ILE A 3 -8.28 -6.12 -5.76
N ARG A 4 -8.79 -5.45 -4.73
CA ARG A 4 -10.17 -4.96 -4.67
C ARG A 4 -10.15 -3.46 -4.47
N VAL A 5 -10.88 -2.73 -5.32
CA VAL A 5 -11.10 -1.29 -5.20
C VAL A 5 -12.60 -1.05 -5.36
N ASP A 6 -13.19 -0.38 -4.40
CA ASP A 6 -14.62 -0.03 -4.44
C ASP A 6 -14.91 1.26 -3.67
N TRP A 7 -16.17 1.71 -3.70
CA TRP A 7 -16.66 2.92 -3.06
C TRP A 7 -17.61 2.61 -1.87
N TYR A 8 -17.58 1.40 -1.37
CA TYR A 8 -18.53 0.92 -0.36
C TYR A 8 -18.03 1.07 1.08
N THR A 9 -17.31 2.16 1.37
CA THR A 9 -16.92 2.47 2.76
C THR A 9 -18.17 2.82 3.56
N PRO A 10 -18.46 2.10 4.65
CA PRO A 10 -19.61 2.42 5.50
C PRO A 10 -19.49 3.79 6.17
N ASP A 11 -20.63 4.50 6.31
CA ASP A 11 -20.67 5.86 6.87
C ASP A 11 -20.16 5.95 8.32
N ALA A 12 -20.26 4.86 9.07
CA ALA A 12 -19.75 4.79 10.44
C ALA A 12 -18.23 4.72 10.54
N LEU A 13 -17.51 4.45 9.44
CA LEU A 13 -16.05 4.47 9.44
C LEU A 13 -15.57 5.92 9.53
N PRO A 14 -14.71 6.30 10.50
CA PRO A 14 -14.28 7.69 10.70
C PRO A 14 -13.25 8.18 9.67
N THR A 15 -13.10 7.47 8.55
CA THR A 15 -12.24 7.84 7.43
C THR A 15 -12.98 7.66 6.12
N TRP A 16 -12.63 8.45 5.11
CA TRP A 16 -13.23 8.34 3.79
C TRP A 16 -12.94 7.00 3.08
N GLY A 17 -11.83 6.37 3.38
CA GLY A 17 -11.44 5.10 2.77
C GLY A 17 -10.79 4.15 3.78
N ASP A 18 -10.68 2.88 3.41
CA ASP A 18 -10.05 1.83 4.21
C ASP A 18 -9.01 1.09 3.36
N GLY A 19 -7.81 1.65 3.31
CA GLY A 19 -6.70 1.06 2.57
C GLY A 19 -6.03 -0.06 3.36
N ARG A 20 -6.05 -1.27 2.82
CA ARG A 20 -5.42 -2.45 3.41
C ARG A 20 -4.50 -3.13 2.42
N LEU A 21 -3.37 -3.64 2.91
CA LEU A 21 -2.47 -4.50 2.16
C LEU A 21 -2.15 -5.73 3.01
N PHE A 22 -2.39 -6.91 2.47
CA PHE A 22 -2.04 -8.17 3.11
C PHE A 22 -1.00 -8.89 2.27
N ILE A 23 0.12 -9.26 2.89
CA ILE A 23 1.20 -9.98 2.24
C ILE A 23 1.41 -11.29 2.98
N GLN A 24 1.16 -12.41 2.31
CA GLN A 24 1.42 -13.74 2.84
C GLN A 24 2.75 -14.26 2.31
N GLY A 25 3.65 -14.60 3.21
CA GLY A 25 4.90 -15.31 2.93
C GLY A 25 4.86 -16.76 3.40
N THR A 26 5.94 -17.49 3.18
CA THR A 26 6.10 -18.88 3.65
C THR A 26 6.32 -19.01 5.15
N GLU A 27 6.84 -17.96 5.80
CA GLU A 27 7.19 -17.96 7.22
C GLU A 27 6.28 -17.06 8.07
N GLY A 28 5.31 -16.40 7.46
CA GLY A 28 4.41 -15.50 8.17
C GLY A 28 3.67 -14.55 7.25
N TYR A 29 3.05 -13.54 7.82
CA TYR A 29 2.34 -12.53 7.05
C TYR A 29 2.51 -11.13 7.65
N LEU A 30 2.26 -10.14 6.80
CA LEU A 30 2.13 -8.73 7.12
C LEU A 30 0.74 -8.26 6.76
N GLU A 31 0.13 -7.45 7.62
CA GLU A 31 -1.05 -6.67 7.28
C GLU A 31 -0.75 -5.18 7.52
N LEU A 32 -0.90 -4.37 6.48
CA LEU A 32 -0.85 -2.92 6.59
C LEU A 32 -2.27 -2.35 6.53
N ARG A 33 -2.63 -1.54 7.53
CA ARG A 33 -3.84 -0.72 7.55
C ARG A 33 -3.43 0.74 7.48
N LYS A 34 -3.76 1.38 6.39
CA LYS A 34 -3.24 2.70 6.05
C LYS A 34 -3.86 3.84 6.88
N TYR A 35 -5.13 3.73 7.23
CA TYR A 35 -5.83 4.87 7.83
C TYR A 35 -6.37 4.59 9.23
N ILE A 36 -6.87 3.41 9.49
CA ILE A 36 -7.57 3.10 10.73
C ILE A 36 -7.33 1.65 11.17
N ASP A 37 -7.20 1.47 12.46
CA ASP A 37 -7.38 0.18 13.10
C ASP A 37 -8.77 0.13 13.74
N ILE A 38 -9.63 -0.77 13.28
CA ILE A 38 -10.99 -0.93 13.80
C ILE A 38 -11.03 -1.41 15.25
N LEU A 39 -9.91 -1.88 15.80
CA LEU A 39 -9.77 -2.23 17.24
C LEU A 39 -9.50 -0.99 18.09
N GLY A 40 -9.41 0.20 17.50
CA GLY A 40 -9.35 1.47 18.21
C GLY A 40 -7.95 1.93 18.60
N HIS A 41 -6.88 1.34 18.06
CA HIS A 41 -5.55 1.90 18.24
C HIS A 41 -5.45 3.24 17.50
N GLU A 42 -4.95 4.23 18.20
CA GLU A 42 -4.69 5.55 17.62
C GLU A 42 -3.56 5.51 16.58
N GLY A 43 -3.54 6.54 15.72
CA GLY A 43 -2.54 6.72 14.69
C GLY A 43 -2.99 6.27 13.32
N LYS A 44 -2.04 6.22 12.39
CA LYS A 44 -2.17 5.78 10.99
C LYS A 44 -1.06 4.80 10.67
N ASP A 45 -1.16 4.17 9.51
CA ASP A 45 -0.11 3.28 9.00
C ASP A 45 0.26 2.15 9.99
N HIS A 46 -0.77 1.46 10.45
CA HIS A 46 -0.60 0.30 11.35
C HIS A 46 -0.06 -0.90 10.58
N LEU A 47 1.07 -1.41 11.01
CA LEU A 47 1.66 -2.62 10.47
C LEU A 47 1.54 -3.74 11.50
N MET A 48 0.90 -4.83 11.11
CA MET A 48 0.84 -6.06 11.89
C MET A 48 1.77 -7.09 11.28
N LEU A 49 2.69 -7.62 12.08
CA LEU A 49 3.62 -8.67 11.72
C LEU A 49 3.31 -9.93 12.52
N VAL A 50 3.12 -11.03 11.83
CA VAL A 50 2.98 -12.34 12.44
C VAL A 50 3.89 -13.33 11.72
N ASN A 51 4.79 -13.95 12.47
CA ASN A 51 5.62 -15.06 12.00
C ASN A 51 5.79 -16.10 13.13
N GLN A 52 6.72 -17.01 12.99
CA GLN A 52 6.94 -18.07 13.99
C GLN A 52 7.46 -17.53 15.34
N ASP A 53 8.16 -16.39 15.33
CA ASP A 53 8.85 -15.84 16.49
C ASP A 53 8.18 -14.57 17.04
N ARG A 54 7.36 -13.89 16.21
CA ARG A 54 6.80 -12.57 16.51
C ARG A 54 5.32 -12.50 16.22
N TYR A 55 4.63 -11.85 17.13
CA TYR A 55 3.27 -11.37 16.98
C TYR A 55 3.24 -9.94 17.53
N GLU A 56 3.28 -8.96 16.64
CA GLU A 56 3.39 -7.56 17.06
C GLU A 56 2.71 -6.59 16.12
N ARG A 57 2.26 -5.48 16.67
CA ARG A 57 1.85 -4.29 15.94
C ARG A 57 3.01 -3.29 15.97
N ILE A 58 3.41 -2.84 14.79
CA ILE A 58 4.47 -1.84 14.61
C ILE A 58 3.79 -0.52 14.28
N ASP A 59 4.08 0.51 15.06
CA ASP A 59 3.64 1.88 14.78
C ASP A 59 4.56 2.51 13.73
N CYS A 60 4.01 2.83 12.57
CA CYS A 60 4.75 3.40 11.45
C CYS A 60 4.54 4.93 11.31
N THR A 61 3.90 5.60 12.26
CA THR A 61 3.61 7.05 12.18
C THR A 61 4.87 7.91 12.11
N SER A 62 5.98 7.44 12.67
CA SER A 62 7.27 8.14 12.64
C SER A 62 8.14 7.82 11.42
N VAL A 63 7.70 6.93 10.53
CA VAL A 63 8.47 6.58 9.33
C VAL A 63 8.49 7.79 8.37
N PRO A 64 9.67 8.32 8.00
CA PRO A 64 9.74 9.48 7.14
C PRO A 64 9.27 9.15 5.73
N ILE A 65 8.47 10.05 5.15
CA ILE A 65 8.05 9.96 3.75
C ILE A 65 9.03 10.78 2.93
N THR A 66 10.01 10.12 2.33
CA THR A 66 11.10 10.76 1.57
C THR A 66 10.83 10.89 0.07
N TYR A 67 9.67 10.45 -0.39
CA TYR A 67 9.33 10.39 -1.82
C TYR A 67 9.54 11.72 -2.55
N PHE A 68 8.98 12.82 -2.03
CA PHE A 68 9.06 14.10 -2.73
C PHE A 68 10.47 14.69 -2.76
N GLU A 69 11.23 14.51 -1.69
CA GLU A 69 12.63 14.96 -1.64
C GLU A 69 13.47 14.22 -2.68
N GLN A 70 13.33 12.90 -2.74
CA GLN A 70 14.02 12.06 -3.73
C GLN A 70 13.57 12.38 -5.14
N PHE A 71 12.27 12.60 -5.38
CA PHE A 71 11.75 12.97 -6.69
C PHE A 71 12.32 14.32 -7.17
N LEU A 72 12.38 15.32 -6.29
CA LEU A 72 13.00 16.61 -6.64
C LEU A 72 14.51 16.47 -6.93
N GLN A 73 15.18 15.60 -6.19
CA GLN A 73 16.57 15.27 -6.46
C GLN A 73 16.73 14.60 -7.83
N ASP A 74 15.89 13.62 -8.16
CA ASP A 74 15.88 12.95 -9.47
C ASP A 74 15.71 13.93 -10.63
N VAL A 75 14.79 14.89 -10.48
CA VAL A 75 14.57 15.93 -11.51
C VAL A 75 15.81 16.81 -11.68
N ARG A 76 16.43 17.22 -10.58
CA ARG A 76 17.60 18.10 -10.59
C ARG A 76 18.85 17.41 -11.14
N ASP A 77 19.11 16.20 -10.63
CA ASP A 77 20.37 15.48 -10.84
C ASP A 77 20.28 14.46 -11.98
N ARG A 78 19.11 14.29 -12.60
CA ARG A 78 18.82 13.33 -13.68
C ARG A 78 19.10 11.89 -13.24
N THR A 79 18.67 11.55 -12.04
CA THR A 79 18.76 10.21 -11.44
C THR A 79 17.40 9.53 -11.40
N GLU A 80 17.33 8.29 -10.91
CA GLU A 80 16.11 7.49 -10.78
C GLU A 80 16.06 6.83 -9.36
N LEU A 81 16.31 7.63 -8.32
CA LEU A 81 16.36 7.16 -6.92
C LEU A 81 14.98 6.76 -6.39
N THR A 82 13.96 7.53 -6.78
CA THR A 82 12.58 7.34 -6.34
C THR A 82 11.94 6.16 -7.03
N MET A 83 12.05 6.13 -8.34
CA MET A 83 11.41 5.12 -9.18
C MET A 83 12.07 5.12 -10.56
N THR A 84 12.49 3.94 -11.02
CA THR A 84 13.07 3.82 -12.35
C THR A 84 12.02 4.00 -13.43
N HIS A 85 12.40 4.48 -14.61
CA HIS A 85 11.51 4.56 -15.76
C HIS A 85 10.98 3.18 -16.16
N ASP A 86 11.82 2.15 -16.11
CA ASP A 86 11.41 0.76 -16.40
C ASP A 86 10.30 0.30 -15.45
N HIS A 87 10.41 0.60 -14.15
CA HIS A 87 9.35 0.31 -13.19
C HIS A 87 8.04 1.02 -13.56
N CYS A 88 8.08 2.31 -13.88
CA CYS A 88 6.89 3.08 -14.25
C CYS A 88 6.21 2.48 -15.50
N PHE A 89 6.97 2.17 -16.53
CA PHE A 89 6.42 1.56 -17.75
C PHE A 89 5.88 0.15 -17.50
N THR A 90 6.55 -0.63 -16.66
CA THR A 90 6.09 -1.97 -16.28
C THR A 90 4.75 -1.91 -15.56
N VAL A 91 4.59 -1.00 -14.59
CA VAL A 91 3.31 -0.81 -13.86
C VAL A 91 2.20 -0.41 -14.82
N CYS A 92 2.45 0.57 -15.71
CA CYS A 92 1.46 0.99 -16.70
C CYS A 92 1.07 -0.14 -17.66
N ARG A 93 2.04 -0.90 -18.15
CA ARG A 93 1.78 -2.05 -19.04
C ARG A 93 0.92 -3.11 -18.33
N LEU A 94 1.25 -3.48 -17.09
CA LEU A 94 0.48 -4.46 -16.33
C LEU A 94 -0.93 -3.97 -16.04
N ALA A 95 -1.12 -2.70 -15.76
CA ALA A 95 -2.45 -2.11 -15.57
C ALA A 95 -3.30 -2.19 -16.85
N LEU A 96 -2.72 -1.89 -18.00
CA LEU A 96 -3.39 -2.00 -19.30
C LEU A 96 -3.72 -3.45 -19.66
N GLU A 97 -2.80 -4.38 -19.42
CA GLU A 97 -3.05 -5.82 -19.62
C GLU A 97 -4.18 -6.32 -18.70
N ALA A 98 -4.23 -5.88 -17.47
CA ALA A 98 -5.32 -6.21 -16.55
C ALA A 98 -6.67 -5.65 -17.04
N GLN A 99 -6.68 -4.41 -17.52
CA GLN A 99 -7.88 -3.78 -18.10
C GLN A 99 -8.36 -4.52 -19.35
N GLU A 100 -7.45 -4.92 -20.22
CA GLU A 100 -7.80 -5.68 -21.44
C GLU A 100 -8.42 -7.05 -21.14
N LYS A 101 -7.94 -7.69 -20.06
CA LYS A 101 -8.44 -9.00 -19.62
C LYS A 101 -9.64 -8.92 -18.67
N ALA A 102 -10.07 -7.72 -18.30
CA ALA A 102 -11.18 -7.53 -17.38
C ALA A 102 -12.52 -8.00 -17.99
N VAL A 103 -13.29 -8.70 -17.18
CA VAL A 103 -14.68 -9.11 -17.53
C VAL A 103 -15.60 -8.12 -16.85
N GLN A 104 -16.45 -7.46 -17.64
CA GLN A 104 -17.53 -6.64 -17.07
C GLN A 104 -18.59 -7.57 -16.47
N LEU A 105 -18.76 -7.45 -15.18
CA LEU A 105 -19.90 -8.05 -14.49
C LEU A 105 -21.06 -7.07 -14.64
N GLY A 106 -22.08 -7.50 -15.39
CA GLY A 106 -23.30 -6.70 -15.63
C GLY A 106 -24.11 -6.48 -14.36
#